data_516eaac1d6b628696dcb161eed1836b2
#
_entry.id   516eaac1d6b628696dcb161eed1836b2
#
_cell.length_a   1.000
_cell.length_b   1.000
_cell.length_c   1.000
_cell.angle_alpha   90.00
_cell.angle_beta   90.00
_cell.angle_gamma   90.00
#
_symmetry.space_group_name_H-M   'P 1'
#
loop_
_entity.id
_entity.type
_entity.pdbx_description
1 polymer ?
#
loop_
_entity_poly.entity_id
_entity_poly.type
_entity_poly.pdbx_seq_one_letter_code
_entity_poly.pdbx_strand_id
1 'polypeptide(L)'
;MGSHATALRGQGVDQDTVDAVGTTNIDEAGLSPKDRALLKYVKILTLEPAKTKDADVQALREAGWTDEQIWEATLETSFFAFFNRMADAYGLDYPKSGWKPPHTDKSASSSAKQKPVQ
;
A
#
# COMPACT_ATOMS: atom_id res chain seq x y z
N MET A 1 -4.93 3.71 -5.16
CA MET A 1 -5.01 2.22 -5.10
C MET A 1 -5.77 1.64 -6.29
N GLY A 2 -6.95 2.17 -6.66
CA GLY A 2 -7.79 1.58 -7.69
C GLY A 2 -7.15 1.39 -9.07
N SER A 3 -6.36 2.34 -9.54
CA SER A 3 -5.68 2.26 -10.84
C SER A 3 -4.60 1.18 -10.88
N HIS A 4 -3.82 1.02 -9.81
CA HIS A 4 -2.78 0.01 -9.72
C HIS A 4 -3.36 -1.41 -9.63
N ALA A 5 -4.42 -1.61 -8.85
CA ALA A 5 -5.13 -2.88 -8.78
C ALA A 5 -5.70 -3.30 -10.14
N THR A 6 -6.23 -2.35 -10.91
CA THR A 6 -6.70 -2.59 -12.28
C THR A 6 -5.55 -2.97 -13.20
N ALA A 7 -4.41 -2.30 -13.09
CA ALA A 7 -3.21 -2.61 -13.88
C ALA A 7 -2.66 -4.00 -13.56
N LEU A 8 -2.59 -4.38 -12.28
CA LEU A 8 -2.14 -5.71 -11.85
C LEU A 8 -3.02 -6.82 -12.42
N ARG A 9 -4.34 -6.65 -12.37
CA ARG A 9 -5.30 -7.60 -12.99
C ARG A 9 -5.10 -7.70 -14.49
N GLY A 10 -4.86 -6.59 -15.16
CA GLY A 10 -4.56 -6.55 -16.59
C GLY A 10 -3.27 -7.28 -16.97
N GLN A 11 -2.34 -7.45 -16.03
CA GLN A 11 -1.11 -8.23 -16.19
C GLN A 11 -1.26 -9.70 -15.76
N GLY A 12 -2.47 -10.13 -15.40
CA GLY A 12 -2.76 -11.52 -15.06
C GLY A 12 -2.50 -11.89 -13.59
N VAL A 13 -2.32 -10.91 -12.71
CA VAL A 13 -2.26 -11.17 -11.27
C VAL A 13 -3.65 -11.56 -10.79
N ASP A 14 -3.75 -12.67 -10.04
CA ASP A 14 -5.01 -13.17 -9.51
C ASP A 14 -5.63 -12.19 -8.51
N GLN A 15 -6.95 -12.27 -8.37
CA GLN A 15 -7.72 -11.34 -7.55
C GLN A 15 -7.36 -11.48 -6.06
N ASP A 16 -7.12 -12.69 -5.58
CA ASP A 16 -6.82 -12.93 -4.16
C ASP A 16 -5.49 -12.28 -3.77
N THR A 17 -4.48 -12.35 -4.65
CA THR A 17 -3.20 -11.65 -4.46
C THR A 17 -3.40 -10.13 -4.46
N VAL A 18 -4.19 -9.60 -5.39
CA VAL A 18 -4.48 -8.16 -5.44
C VAL A 18 -5.17 -7.69 -4.16
N ASP A 19 -6.13 -8.46 -3.66
CA ASP A 19 -6.88 -8.13 -2.45
C ASP A 19 -6.02 -8.24 -1.20
N ALA A 20 -5.20 -9.28 -1.08
CA ALA A 20 -4.29 -9.46 0.05
C ALA A 20 -3.26 -8.31 0.15
N VAL A 21 -2.67 -7.91 -0.97
CA VAL A 21 -1.76 -6.75 -1.01
C VAL A 21 -2.53 -5.46 -0.68
N GLY A 22 -3.72 -5.29 -1.22
CA GLY A 22 -4.55 -4.12 -0.98
C GLY A 22 -5.02 -3.96 0.46
N THR A 23 -5.18 -5.06 1.20
CA THR A 23 -5.50 -5.06 2.64
C THR A 23 -4.28 -5.09 3.55
N THR A 24 -3.07 -5.03 2.99
CA THR A 24 -1.81 -5.17 3.73
C THR A 24 -1.61 -6.53 4.43
N ASN A 25 -2.36 -7.54 4.03
CA ASN A 25 -2.20 -8.91 4.53
C ASN A 25 -1.13 -9.65 3.72
N ILE A 26 0.10 -9.20 3.87
CA ILE A 26 1.26 -9.60 3.06
C ILE A 26 1.60 -11.08 3.22
N ASP A 27 1.34 -11.65 4.39
CA ASP A 27 1.66 -13.06 4.67
C ASP A 27 0.74 -14.03 3.93
N GLU A 28 -0.50 -13.62 3.60
CA GLU A 28 -1.48 -14.40 2.85
C GLU A 28 -1.40 -14.20 1.32
N ALA A 29 -0.63 -13.22 0.88
CA ALA A 29 -0.53 -12.86 -0.54
C ALA A 29 0.41 -13.80 -1.28
N GLY A 30 0.30 -14.97 -1.50
CA GLY A 30 1.09 -15.95 -2.31
C GLY A 30 2.41 -15.45 -2.93
N LEU A 31 3.11 -14.54 -2.25
CA LEU A 31 4.29 -13.84 -2.71
C LEU A 31 5.56 -14.64 -2.43
N SER A 32 6.59 -14.42 -3.25
CA SER A 32 7.92 -14.95 -2.97
C SER A 32 8.46 -14.43 -1.63
N PRO A 33 9.33 -15.18 -0.93
CA PRO A 33 9.97 -14.69 0.30
C PRO A 33 10.69 -13.34 0.09
N LYS A 34 11.29 -13.15 -1.07
CA LYS A 34 11.97 -11.91 -1.47
C LYS A 34 10.99 -10.73 -1.53
N ASP A 35 9.87 -10.88 -2.26
CA ASP A 35 8.86 -9.83 -2.41
C ASP A 35 8.14 -9.56 -1.09
N ARG A 36 7.88 -10.60 -0.32
CA ARG A 36 7.29 -10.46 1.02
C ARG A 36 8.16 -9.61 1.94
N ALA A 37 9.48 -9.82 1.94
CA ALA A 37 10.41 -9.01 2.72
C ALA A 37 10.33 -7.53 2.32
N LEU A 38 10.28 -7.24 1.02
CA LEU A 38 10.15 -5.87 0.52
C LEU A 38 8.83 -5.23 0.98
N LEU A 39 7.71 -5.92 0.83
CA LEU A 39 6.42 -5.38 1.22
C LEU A 39 6.29 -5.19 2.73
N LYS A 40 6.91 -6.02 3.55
CA LYS A 40 6.99 -5.80 5.02
C LYS A 40 7.76 -4.53 5.35
N TYR A 41 8.88 -4.28 4.67
CA TYR A 41 9.64 -3.05 4.81
C TYR A 41 8.82 -1.83 4.37
N VAL A 42 8.21 -1.87 3.19
CA VAL A 42 7.34 -0.81 2.67
C VAL A 42 6.18 -0.51 3.62
N LYS A 43 5.60 -1.54 4.24
CA LYS A 43 4.53 -1.37 5.23
C LYS A 43 5.00 -0.59 6.47
N ILE A 44 6.15 -0.95 7.03
CA ILE A 44 6.73 -0.23 8.18
C ILE A 44 7.03 1.22 7.78
N LEU A 45 7.69 1.42 6.65
CA LEU A 45 8.04 2.76 6.16
C LEU A 45 6.81 3.64 5.90
N THR A 46 5.70 3.05 5.49
CA THR A 46 4.46 3.77 5.21
C THR A 46 3.69 4.13 6.48
N LEU A 47 3.54 3.17 7.40
CA LEU A 47 2.66 3.31 8.56
C LEU A 47 3.40 3.86 9.78
N GLU A 48 4.65 3.50 9.96
CA GLU A 48 5.43 3.81 11.15
C GLU A 48 6.91 4.11 10.80
N PRO A 49 7.19 5.11 9.95
CA PRO A 49 8.54 5.35 9.42
C PRO A 49 9.59 5.55 10.53
N ALA A 50 9.22 6.10 11.66
CA ALA A 50 10.12 6.30 12.80
C ALA A 50 10.57 4.97 13.47
N LYS A 51 9.93 3.85 13.16
CA LYS A 51 10.31 2.51 13.65
C LYS A 51 11.23 1.75 12.70
N THR A 52 11.55 2.31 11.54
CA THR A 52 12.51 1.69 10.61
C THR A 52 13.89 1.61 11.23
N LYS A 53 14.53 0.45 11.10
CA LYS A 53 15.83 0.14 11.71
C LYS A 53 16.80 -0.40 10.66
N ASP A 54 18.08 -0.36 10.97
CA ASP A 54 19.13 -0.97 10.13
C ASP A 54 18.88 -2.46 9.86
N ALA A 55 18.31 -3.17 10.85
CA ALA A 55 17.94 -4.57 10.70
C ALA A 55 16.89 -4.82 9.60
N ASP A 56 15.99 -3.87 9.35
CA ASP A 56 14.96 -4.00 8.30
C ASP A 56 15.62 -3.93 6.91
N VAL A 57 16.59 -3.03 6.73
CA VAL A 57 17.38 -2.93 5.51
C VAL A 57 18.28 -4.14 5.33
N GLN A 58 18.90 -4.63 6.40
CA GLN A 58 19.74 -5.84 6.35
C GLN A 58 18.92 -7.07 5.94
N ALA A 59 17.70 -7.21 6.44
CA ALA A 59 16.79 -8.30 6.03
C ALA A 59 16.48 -8.26 4.53
N LEU A 60 16.38 -7.08 3.93
CA LEU A 60 16.20 -6.94 2.48
C LEU A 60 17.42 -7.41 1.70
N ARG A 61 18.62 -7.05 2.13
CA ARG A 61 19.88 -7.53 1.53
C ARG A 61 19.99 -9.05 1.59
N GLU A 62 19.67 -9.64 2.73
CA GLU A 62 19.62 -11.09 2.92
C GLU A 62 18.58 -11.79 2.04
N ALA A 63 17.46 -11.13 1.77
CA ALA A 63 16.44 -11.60 0.83
C ALA A 63 16.86 -11.48 -0.64
N GLY A 64 17.97 -10.80 -0.94
CA GLY A 64 18.56 -10.68 -2.28
C GLY A 64 18.22 -9.34 -2.99
N TRP A 65 17.78 -8.32 -2.28
CA TRP A 65 17.62 -6.98 -2.83
C TRP A 65 18.94 -6.21 -2.80
N THR A 66 19.27 -5.51 -3.89
CA THR A 66 20.45 -4.62 -3.94
C THR A 66 20.19 -3.31 -3.24
N ASP A 67 21.25 -2.60 -2.87
CA ASP A 67 21.12 -1.29 -2.23
C ASP A 67 20.42 -0.27 -3.13
N GLU A 68 20.66 -0.32 -4.45
CA GLU A 68 19.97 0.52 -5.42
C GLU A 68 18.48 0.23 -5.46
N GLN A 69 18.08 -1.03 -5.46
CA GLN A 69 16.66 -1.44 -5.45
C GLN A 69 15.97 -1.04 -4.14
N ILE A 70 16.67 -1.17 -3.02
CA ILE A 70 16.16 -0.73 -1.71
C ILE A 70 15.97 0.78 -1.69
N TRP A 71 16.92 1.53 -2.25
CA TRP A 71 16.82 2.98 -2.38
C TRP A 71 15.64 3.39 -3.25
N GLU A 72 15.46 2.77 -4.42
CA GLU A 72 14.32 3.03 -5.32
C GLU A 72 12.99 2.74 -4.62
N ALA A 73 12.86 1.60 -3.96
CA ALA A 73 11.65 1.24 -3.22
C ALA A 73 11.34 2.23 -2.09
N THR A 74 12.38 2.70 -1.40
CA THR A 74 12.25 3.72 -0.36
C THR A 74 11.79 5.05 -0.94
N LEU A 75 12.38 5.48 -2.05
CA LEU A 75 12.03 6.71 -2.76
C LEU A 75 10.57 6.66 -3.23
N GLU A 76 10.17 5.60 -3.94
CA GLU A 76 8.81 5.44 -4.43
C GLU A 76 7.78 5.42 -3.30
N THR A 77 8.05 4.66 -2.23
CA THR A 77 7.17 4.62 -1.06
C THR A 77 6.97 6.01 -0.47
N SER A 78 8.05 6.75 -0.30
CA SER A 78 8.02 8.11 0.26
C SER A 78 7.29 9.08 -0.67
N PHE A 79 7.50 8.96 -1.97
CA PHE A 79 6.87 9.81 -2.98
C PHE A 79 5.35 9.58 -3.03
N PHE A 80 4.90 8.34 -3.04
CA PHE A 80 3.49 8.00 -2.99
C PHE A 80 2.85 8.38 -1.65
N ALA A 81 3.57 8.27 -0.55
CA ALA A 81 3.09 8.75 0.75
C ALA A 81 2.84 10.27 0.74
N PHE A 82 3.70 11.04 0.07
CA PHE A 82 3.48 12.46 -0.16
C PHE A 82 2.19 12.72 -0.96
N PHE A 83 2.02 12.07 -2.10
CA PHE A 83 0.84 12.25 -2.93
C PHE A 83 -0.45 11.82 -2.24
N ASN A 84 -0.43 10.70 -1.52
CA ASN A 84 -1.60 10.23 -0.79
C ASN A 84 -2.04 11.23 0.27
N ARG A 85 -1.10 11.83 1.02
CA ARG A 85 -1.42 12.87 1.99
C ARG A 85 -2.01 14.12 1.34
N MET A 86 -1.48 14.52 0.20
CA MET A 86 -2.04 15.65 -0.57
C MET A 86 -3.45 15.34 -1.05
N ALA A 87 -3.69 14.14 -1.60
CA ALA A 87 -5.01 13.72 -2.07
C ALA A 87 -6.02 13.68 -0.91
N ASP A 88 -5.64 13.11 0.22
CA ASP A 88 -6.52 13.01 1.40
C ASP A 88 -6.83 14.40 1.98
N ALA A 89 -5.83 15.28 2.07
CA ALA A 89 -6.03 16.64 2.58
C ALA A 89 -6.98 17.46 1.71
N TYR A 90 -6.99 17.23 0.39
CA TYR A 90 -7.90 17.90 -0.55
C TYR A 90 -9.20 17.12 -0.82
N GLY A 91 -9.42 15.98 -0.17
CA GLY A 91 -10.64 15.20 -0.30
C GLY A 91 -10.87 14.62 -1.67
N LEU A 92 -9.81 14.20 -2.36
CA LEU A 92 -9.93 13.59 -3.68
C LEU A 92 -10.49 12.18 -3.57
N ASP A 93 -11.59 11.92 -4.28
CA ASP A 93 -12.23 10.63 -4.32
C ASP A 93 -11.53 9.61 -5.21
N TYR A 94 -11.76 8.32 -4.91
CA TYR A 94 -11.37 7.24 -5.80
C TYR A 94 -12.12 7.32 -7.14
N PRO A 95 -11.48 6.93 -8.26
CA PRO A 95 -12.17 6.80 -9.54
C PRO A 95 -13.38 5.89 -9.41
N LYS A 96 -14.54 6.31 -9.95
CA LYS A 96 -15.79 5.55 -9.88
C LYS A 96 -15.73 4.16 -10.49
N SER A 97 -14.76 3.92 -11.38
CA SER A 97 -14.49 2.66 -12.08
C SER A 97 -13.31 1.87 -11.51
N GLY A 98 -12.75 2.30 -10.39
CA GLY A 98 -11.55 1.71 -9.81
C GLY A 98 -11.80 0.45 -8.96
N TRP A 99 -10.71 -0.13 -8.50
CA TRP A 99 -10.72 -1.18 -7.50
C TRP A 99 -11.37 -0.67 -6.21
N LYS A 100 -12.24 -1.50 -5.62
CA LYS A 100 -12.79 -1.25 -4.30
C LYS A 100 -12.09 -2.15 -3.31
N PRO A 101 -11.65 -1.64 -2.15
CA PRO A 101 -11.06 -2.50 -1.14
C PRO A 101 -12.05 -3.60 -0.72
N PRO A 102 -11.60 -4.83 -0.51
CA PRO A 102 -12.42 -5.86 0.11
C PRO A 102 -12.80 -5.39 1.52
N HIS A 103 -14.00 -5.72 1.96
CA HIS A 103 -14.50 -5.43 3.32
C HIS A 103 -14.70 -3.93 3.67
N THR A 104 -15.17 -3.12 2.75
CA THR A 104 -15.84 -1.87 3.19
C THR A 104 -17.14 -2.27 3.87
N ASP A 105 -17.08 -2.49 5.18
CA ASP A 105 -18.28 -2.71 5.99
C ASP A 105 -19.23 -1.52 5.79
N LYS A 106 -20.45 -1.83 5.38
CA LYS A 106 -21.52 -0.82 5.18
C LYS A 106 -21.89 -0.08 6.46
N SER A 107 -21.33 -0.48 7.61
CA SER A 107 -21.56 0.15 8.91
C SER A 107 -20.79 1.44 9.13
N ALA A 108 -19.70 1.70 8.39
CA ALA A 108 -18.91 2.92 8.55
C ALA A 108 -19.45 4.14 7.76
N SER A 109 -20.41 3.95 6.85
CA SER A 109 -20.89 5.02 5.96
C SER A 109 -22.00 5.90 6.55
N SER A 110 -22.47 5.64 7.78
CA SER A 110 -23.60 6.38 8.35
C SER A 110 -23.23 7.51 9.32
N SER A 111 -21.95 7.70 9.67
CA SER A 111 -21.57 8.70 10.67
C SER A 111 -20.80 9.93 10.16
N ALA A 112 -20.56 10.05 8.87
CA ALA A 112 -19.88 11.22 8.29
C ALA A 112 -20.84 12.16 7.55
N LYS A 113 -21.95 12.53 8.20
CA LYS A 113 -22.65 13.77 7.83
C LYS A 113 -21.96 14.92 8.57
N GLN A 114 -20.92 15.47 7.96
CA GLN A 114 -20.37 16.74 8.40
C GLN A 114 -21.47 17.82 8.34
N LYS A 115 -21.73 18.42 9.48
CA LYS A 115 -22.57 19.63 9.55
C LYS A 115 -21.85 20.77 8.80
N PRO A 116 -22.57 21.61 8.06
CA PRO A 116 -21.96 22.79 7.47
C PRO A 116 -21.49 23.73 8.59
N VAL A 117 -20.26 24.21 8.45
CA VAL A 117 -19.72 25.29 9.30
C VAL A 117 -20.46 26.56 8.89
N GLN A 118 -21.15 27.18 9.85
CA GLN A 118 -21.72 28.55 9.71
C GLN A 118 -20.61 29.56 9.90
#